data_db43e239f7a4883b397c1006d6da1118
#
_entry.id   db43e239f7a4883b397c1006d6da1118
#
_cell.length_a   1.000
_cell.length_b   1.000
_cell.length_c   1.000
_cell.angle_alpha   90.00
_cell.angle_beta   90.00
_cell.angle_gamma   90.00
#
_symmetry.space_group_name_H-M   'P 1'
#
loop_
_entity.id
_entity.type
_entity.pdbx_description
1 polymer ?
#
loop_
_entity_poly.entity_id
_entity_poly.type
_entity_poly.pdbx_seq_one_letter_code
_entity_poly.pdbx_strand_id
1 'polypeptide(L)'
;MYIVIAGNIGSGKTTLTEMLARHYHWEPKYEQVTYNPYLEDYYKDIQRWSFPMEVFFLKERFRDLMEMQKSGKDTIQDRSIYEGVYVFATNNKRMGNLSDRDFDTFMELFGHMTDIARYPDLMIYLRASVPHLVHNIQKRGRECEQTIQLEYLKGLNDLYEDFIYNKYKGKVLTVEVDNIDYQHNPKDFKDITDKIDGLLYGMFPLEVNS
;
A
#
# COMPACT_ATOMS: atom_id res chain seq x y z
N MET A 1 14.52 -3.03 -11.06
CA MET A 1 13.37 -2.11 -10.91
C MET A 1 12.63 -2.42 -9.63
N TYR A 2 12.03 -1.42 -8.99
CA TYR A 2 11.22 -1.60 -7.77
C TYR A 2 9.90 -0.84 -7.91
N ILE A 3 8.80 -1.59 -8.02
CA ILE A 3 7.43 -1.07 -8.20
C ILE A 3 6.63 -1.34 -6.94
N VAL A 4 5.76 -0.43 -6.55
CA VAL A 4 4.86 -0.56 -5.40
C VAL A 4 3.42 -0.38 -5.84
N ILE A 5 2.53 -1.23 -5.33
CA ILE A 5 1.08 -1.03 -5.41
C ILE A 5 0.58 -0.51 -4.08
N ALA A 6 0.08 0.72 -4.08
CA ALA A 6 -0.48 1.40 -2.92
C ALA A 6 -2.00 1.49 -3.01
N GLY A 7 -2.66 1.61 -1.87
CA GLY A 7 -4.11 1.79 -1.79
C GLY A 7 -4.74 1.19 -0.54
N ASN A 8 -5.98 1.58 -0.26
CA ASN A 8 -6.70 1.21 0.95
C ASN A 8 -7.04 -0.29 1.01
N ILE A 9 -7.52 -0.76 2.15
CA ILE A 9 -8.03 -2.13 2.35
C ILE A 9 -9.20 -2.34 1.36
N GLY A 10 -9.15 -3.43 0.59
CA GLY A 10 -10.19 -3.73 -0.43
C GLY A 10 -10.00 -3.07 -1.79
N SER A 11 -8.93 -2.28 -2.03
CA SER A 11 -8.72 -1.59 -3.33
C SER A 11 -8.24 -2.51 -4.48
N GLY A 12 -7.95 -3.79 -4.22
CA GLY A 12 -7.53 -4.72 -5.27
C GLY A 12 -6.01 -4.86 -5.45
N LYS A 13 -5.18 -4.31 -4.54
CA LYS A 13 -3.71 -4.33 -4.64
C LYS A 13 -3.12 -5.71 -4.96
N THR A 14 -3.47 -6.73 -4.18
CA THR A 14 -2.91 -8.08 -4.32
C THR A 14 -3.21 -8.66 -5.71
N THR A 15 -4.43 -8.46 -6.20
CA THR A 15 -4.84 -8.91 -7.53
C THR A 15 -4.01 -8.23 -8.63
N LEU A 16 -3.87 -6.89 -8.56
CA LEU A 16 -3.09 -6.16 -9.55
C LEU A 16 -1.59 -6.49 -9.46
N THR A 17 -1.05 -6.65 -8.24
CA THR A 17 0.33 -7.09 -8.03
C THR A 17 0.60 -8.43 -8.72
N GLU A 18 -0.30 -9.41 -8.54
CA GLU A 18 -0.17 -10.73 -9.17
C GLU A 18 -0.24 -10.66 -10.71
N MET A 19 -1.17 -9.88 -11.25
CA MET A 19 -1.33 -9.71 -12.69
C MET A 19 -0.13 -9.02 -13.33
N LEU A 20 0.37 -7.94 -12.74
CA LEU A 20 1.54 -7.21 -13.24
C LEU A 20 2.83 -8.03 -13.07
N ALA A 21 2.98 -8.76 -11.96
CA ALA A 21 4.11 -9.66 -11.77
C ALA A 21 4.21 -10.70 -12.89
N ARG A 22 3.07 -11.32 -13.28
CA ARG A 22 3.01 -12.26 -14.40
C ARG A 22 3.29 -11.58 -15.75
N HIS A 23 2.73 -10.41 -15.98
CA HIS A 23 2.85 -9.68 -17.25
C HIS A 23 4.28 -9.23 -17.53
N TYR A 24 4.95 -8.66 -16.52
CA TYR A 24 6.31 -8.12 -16.65
C TYR A 24 7.41 -9.10 -16.21
N HIS A 25 7.05 -10.28 -15.72
CA HIS A 25 7.98 -11.25 -15.10
C HIS A 25 8.75 -10.68 -13.90
N TRP A 26 8.11 -9.77 -13.13
CA TRP A 26 8.66 -9.24 -11.90
C TRP A 26 8.44 -10.20 -10.73
N GLU A 27 9.35 -10.19 -9.74
CA GLU A 27 9.20 -10.98 -8.52
C GLU A 27 8.18 -10.29 -7.58
N PRO A 28 7.03 -10.93 -7.26
CA PRO A 28 6.05 -10.33 -6.36
C PRO A 28 6.46 -10.47 -4.89
N LYS A 29 6.22 -9.42 -4.11
CA LYS A 29 6.31 -9.41 -2.65
C LYS A 29 4.94 -9.05 -2.08
N TYR A 30 4.37 -9.97 -1.30
CA TYR A 30 3.05 -9.82 -0.71
C TYR A 30 3.14 -9.44 0.77
N GLU A 31 2.16 -8.68 1.26
CA GLU A 31 2.07 -8.35 2.67
C GLU A 31 1.85 -9.61 3.53
N GLN A 32 2.72 -9.82 4.52
CA GLN A 32 2.67 -10.98 5.42
C GLN A 32 1.67 -10.74 6.57
N VAL A 33 0.37 -10.71 6.27
CA VAL A 33 -0.67 -10.47 7.28
C VAL A 33 -0.85 -11.68 8.20
N THR A 34 -0.75 -12.90 7.65
CA THR A 34 -1.13 -14.17 8.33
C THR A 34 -0.18 -14.56 9.47
N TYR A 35 1.05 -14.06 9.48
CA TYR A 35 2.08 -14.42 10.47
C TYR A 35 2.34 -13.31 11.49
N ASN A 36 1.46 -12.32 11.61
CA ASN A 36 1.64 -11.27 12.60
C ASN A 36 1.25 -11.79 13.99
N PRO A 37 2.21 -11.95 14.92
CA PRO A 37 1.94 -12.51 16.25
C PRO A 37 1.13 -11.57 17.16
N TYR A 38 0.98 -10.30 16.76
CA TYR A 38 0.25 -9.28 17.53
C TYR A 38 -1.18 -9.08 17.03
N LEU A 39 -1.58 -9.71 15.91
CA LEU A 39 -2.84 -9.39 15.24
C LEU A 39 -4.06 -9.71 16.11
N GLU A 40 -4.09 -10.88 16.74
CA GLU A 40 -5.20 -11.28 17.62
C GLU A 40 -5.28 -10.41 18.89
N ASP A 41 -4.13 -10.09 19.48
CA ASP A 41 -4.07 -9.26 20.69
C ASP A 41 -4.40 -7.81 20.37
N TYR A 42 -4.01 -7.31 19.19
CA TYR A 42 -4.39 -5.98 18.71
C TYR A 42 -5.92 -5.81 18.65
N TYR A 43 -6.66 -6.79 18.13
CA TYR A 43 -8.12 -6.69 18.09
C TYR A 43 -8.78 -6.79 19.48
N LYS A 44 -8.10 -7.37 20.48
CA LYS A 44 -8.59 -7.42 21.87
C LYS A 44 -8.33 -6.12 22.64
N ASP A 45 -7.17 -5.49 22.42
CA ASP A 45 -6.75 -4.25 23.09
C ASP A 45 -5.90 -3.39 22.13
N ILE A 46 -6.59 -2.60 21.31
CA ILE A 46 -5.98 -1.80 20.25
C ILE A 46 -4.93 -0.83 20.81
N GLN A 47 -5.22 -0.13 21.93
CA GLN A 47 -4.30 0.85 22.49
C GLN A 47 -2.99 0.21 22.96
N ARG A 48 -3.08 -0.94 23.61
CA ARG A 48 -1.90 -1.66 24.10
C ARG A 48 -1.03 -2.18 22.97
N TRP A 49 -1.64 -2.69 21.91
CA TRP A 49 -0.93 -3.47 20.89
C TRP A 49 -0.66 -2.71 19.58
N SER A 50 -1.16 -1.47 19.44
CA SER A 50 -0.92 -0.66 18.23
C SER A 50 0.57 -0.47 17.94
N PHE A 51 1.35 -0.03 18.91
CA PHE A 51 2.78 0.19 18.71
C PHE A 51 3.56 -1.09 18.35
N PRO A 52 3.43 -2.21 19.10
CA PRO A 52 4.07 -3.46 18.71
C PRO A 52 3.67 -3.95 17.32
N MET A 53 2.39 -3.80 16.95
CA MET A 53 1.88 -4.20 15.64
C MET A 53 2.46 -3.34 14.52
N GLU A 54 2.50 -2.02 14.66
CA GLU A 54 3.08 -1.13 13.66
C GLU A 54 4.59 -1.36 13.50
N VAL A 55 5.33 -1.56 14.59
CA VAL A 55 6.76 -1.90 14.55
C VAL A 55 6.99 -3.24 13.85
N PHE A 56 6.13 -4.23 14.08
CA PHE A 56 6.23 -5.52 13.40
C PHE A 56 6.08 -5.36 11.88
N PHE A 57 5.05 -4.65 11.41
CA PHE A 57 4.86 -4.41 9.98
C PHE A 57 5.98 -3.57 9.36
N LEU A 58 6.46 -2.56 10.08
CA LEU A 58 7.59 -1.75 9.63
C LEU A 58 8.84 -2.62 9.43
N LYS A 59 9.16 -3.48 10.41
CA LYS A 59 10.29 -4.41 10.36
C LYS A 59 10.16 -5.38 9.17
N GLU A 60 8.98 -5.98 8.96
CA GLU A 60 8.78 -6.93 7.87
C GLU A 60 8.95 -6.26 6.49
N ARG A 61 8.33 -5.11 6.28
CA ARG A 61 8.46 -4.34 5.03
C ARG A 61 9.89 -3.87 4.78
N PHE A 62 10.59 -3.47 5.83
CA PHE A 62 12.00 -3.09 5.72
C PHE A 62 12.89 -4.27 5.36
N ARG A 63 12.68 -5.44 5.97
CA ARG A 63 13.38 -6.67 5.62
C ARG A 63 13.18 -7.01 4.14
N ASP A 64 11.92 -7.03 3.67
CA ASP A 64 11.60 -7.32 2.29
C ASP A 64 12.28 -6.34 1.32
N LEU A 65 12.27 -5.04 1.67
CA LEU A 65 12.95 -4.00 0.90
C LEU A 65 14.47 -4.23 0.82
N MET A 66 15.11 -4.59 1.93
CA MET A 66 16.54 -4.89 1.94
C MET A 66 16.88 -6.16 1.14
N GLU A 67 16.02 -7.18 1.16
CA GLU A 67 16.16 -8.38 0.33
C GLU A 67 16.02 -8.04 -1.16
N MET A 68 15.01 -7.23 -1.54
CA MET A 68 14.83 -6.78 -2.92
C MET A 68 16.06 -6.01 -3.44
N GLN A 69 16.59 -5.07 -2.65
CA GLN A 69 17.80 -4.33 -3.00
C GLN A 69 19.01 -5.25 -3.23
N LYS A 70 19.18 -6.28 -2.39
CA LYS A 70 20.27 -7.25 -2.52
C LYS A 70 20.12 -8.19 -3.70
N SER A 71 18.89 -8.56 -4.05
CA SER A 71 18.61 -9.51 -5.14
C SER A 71 18.96 -8.96 -6.51
N GLY A 72 18.88 -7.65 -6.70
CA GLY A 72 19.05 -6.97 -7.99
C GLY A 72 17.96 -7.29 -9.03
N LYS A 73 16.93 -8.06 -8.63
CA LYS A 73 15.82 -8.42 -9.52
C LYS A 73 14.80 -7.28 -9.62
N ASP A 74 14.05 -7.31 -10.71
CA ASP A 74 12.87 -6.46 -10.85
C ASP A 74 11.73 -7.00 -9.97
N THR A 75 11.19 -6.14 -9.11
CA THR A 75 10.23 -6.54 -8.07
C THR A 75 9.01 -5.65 -8.05
N ILE A 76 7.88 -6.24 -7.69
CA ILE A 76 6.62 -5.53 -7.43
C ILE A 76 6.12 -5.89 -6.03
N GLN A 77 5.81 -4.88 -5.22
CA GLN A 77 5.42 -5.06 -3.81
C GLN A 77 3.99 -4.60 -3.57
N ASP A 78 3.19 -5.46 -2.94
CA ASP A 78 1.88 -5.12 -2.39
C ASP A 78 2.09 -4.38 -1.07
N ARG A 79 1.88 -3.06 -1.08
CA ARG A 79 2.03 -2.12 0.02
C ARG A 79 3.49 -1.82 0.40
N SER A 80 3.81 -0.54 0.49
CA SER A 80 5.15 -0.05 0.82
C SER A 80 5.37 0.19 2.33
N ILE A 81 6.63 0.42 2.69
CA ILE A 81 7.02 0.90 4.02
C ILE A 81 6.42 2.30 4.30
N TYR A 82 6.24 3.14 3.28
CA TYR A 82 5.73 4.51 3.40
C TYR A 82 4.27 4.55 3.83
N GLU A 83 3.42 3.66 3.29
CA GLU A 83 2.00 3.55 3.68
C GLU A 83 1.83 3.15 5.15
N GLY A 84 2.71 2.28 5.66
CA GLY A 84 2.73 1.89 7.06
C GLY A 84 2.79 3.10 7.99
N VAL A 85 3.60 4.07 7.63
CA VAL A 85 3.84 5.27 8.44
C VAL A 85 2.82 6.38 8.15
N TYR A 86 2.75 6.83 6.89
CA TYR A 86 1.94 8.00 6.53
C TYR A 86 0.44 7.74 6.54
N VAL A 87 0.02 6.48 6.49
CA VAL A 87 -1.39 6.10 6.51
C VAL A 87 -1.75 5.38 7.82
N PHE A 88 -1.20 4.18 8.07
CA PHE A 88 -1.67 3.33 9.16
C PHE A 88 -1.26 3.82 10.56
N ALA A 89 0.03 4.06 10.80
CA ALA A 89 0.49 4.58 12.09
C ALA A 89 -0.05 5.99 12.36
N THR A 90 -0.16 6.84 11.31
CA THR A 90 -0.79 8.16 11.42
C THR A 90 -2.27 8.04 11.77
N ASN A 91 -3.00 7.08 11.20
CA ASN A 91 -4.39 6.85 11.57
C ASN A 91 -4.53 6.36 13.02
N ASN A 92 -3.70 5.41 13.45
CA ASN A 92 -3.67 4.96 14.83
C ASN A 92 -3.36 6.10 15.81
N LYS A 93 -2.47 7.02 15.43
CA LYS A 93 -2.21 8.24 16.19
C LYS A 93 -3.44 9.15 16.28
N ARG A 94 -4.11 9.43 15.14
CA ARG A 94 -5.33 10.26 15.09
C ARG A 94 -6.47 9.69 15.94
N MET A 95 -6.58 8.37 16.00
CA MET A 95 -7.57 7.65 16.79
C MET A 95 -7.22 7.53 18.29
N GLY A 96 -6.05 8.03 18.72
CA GLY A 96 -5.58 7.92 20.10
C GLY A 96 -5.07 6.53 20.49
N ASN A 97 -4.82 5.65 19.50
CA ASN A 97 -4.29 4.31 19.72
C ASN A 97 -2.75 4.29 19.89
N LEU A 98 -2.06 5.34 19.46
CA LEU A 98 -0.64 5.57 19.68
C LEU A 98 -0.45 6.85 20.49
N SER A 99 0.37 6.79 21.55
CA SER A 99 0.79 7.99 22.28
C SER A 99 1.69 8.88 21.41
N ASP A 100 1.84 10.16 21.75
CA ASP A 100 2.77 11.06 21.07
C ASP A 100 4.19 10.50 21.07
N ARG A 101 4.65 10.04 22.23
CA ARG A 101 5.98 9.46 22.43
C ARG A 101 6.20 8.22 21.54
N ASP A 102 5.22 7.31 21.48
CA ASP A 102 5.34 6.08 20.67
C ASP A 102 5.34 6.39 19.19
N PHE A 103 4.50 7.35 18.76
CA PHE A 103 4.47 7.80 17.37
C PHE A 103 5.78 8.49 16.96
N ASP A 104 6.32 9.38 17.80
CA ASP A 104 7.60 10.05 17.52
C ASP A 104 8.75 9.04 17.42
N THR A 105 8.82 8.07 18.35
CA THR A 105 9.79 6.99 18.30
C THR A 105 9.66 6.15 17.02
N PHE A 106 8.42 5.87 16.60
CA PHE A 106 8.14 5.14 15.36
C PHE A 106 8.60 5.93 14.12
N MET A 107 8.37 7.24 14.10
CA MET A 107 8.80 8.14 13.02
C MET A 107 10.32 8.24 12.91
N GLU A 108 11.04 8.31 14.04
CA GLU A 108 12.50 8.31 14.07
C GLU A 108 13.06 6.98 13.51
N LEU A 109 12.51 5.84 13.97
CA LEU A 109 12.90 4.52 13.46
C LEU A 109 12.67 4.41 11.95
N PHE A 110 11.54 4.86 11.45
CA PHE A 110 11.23 4.91 10.03
C PHE A 110 12.23 5.79 9.27
N GLY A 111 12.56 6.97 9.79
CA GLY A 111 13.54 7.88 9.19
C GLY A 111 14.89 7.19 8.97
N HIS A 112 15.43 6.56 10.01
CA HIS A 112 16.69 5.81 9.90
C HIS A 112 16.64 4.66 8.89
N MET A 113 15.49 3.98 8.78
CA MET A 113 15.31 2.91 7.79
C MET A 113 15.26 3.46 6.36
N THR A 114 14.59 4.59 6.15
CA THR A 114 14.42 5.17 4.81
C THR A 114 15.66 5.89 4.30
N ASP A 115 16.58 6.30 5.17
CA ASP A 115 17.88 6.86 4.78
C ASP A 115 18.75 5.87 3.99
N ILE A 116 18.53 4.56 4.18
CA ILE A 116 19.27 3.49 3.50
C ILE A 116 18.40 2.70 2.52
N ALA A 117 17.13 2.99 2.46
CA ALA A 117 16.16 2.32 1.62
C ALA A 117 16.07 2.97 0.23
N ARG A 118 16.05 2.14 -0.82
CA ARG A 118 15.80 2.63 -2.17
C ARG A 118 14.34 3.09 -2.30
N TYR A 119 14.16 4.24 -2.93
CA TYR A 119 12.84 4.71 -3.32
C TYR A 119 12.26 3.84 -4.46
N PRO A 120 10.93 3.61 -4.50
CA PRO A 120 10.30 2.96 -5.65
C PRO A 120 10.54 3.74 -6.95
N ASP A 121 10.79 3.01 -8.04
CA ASP A 121 10.89 3.61 -9.37
C ASP A 121 9.51 4.13 -9.84
N LEU A 122 8.43 3.46 -9.39
CA LEU A 122 7.04 3.88 -9.60
C LEU A 122 6.16 3.36 -8.46
N MET A 123 5.27 4.21 -7.94
CA MET A 123 4.16 3.82 -7.09
C MET A 123 2.86 3.86 -7.89
N ILE A 124 2.11 2.77 -7.90
CA ILE A 124 0.80 2.67 -8.53
C ILE A 124 -0.24 2.76 -7.41
N TYR A 125 -0.95 3.89 -7.34
CA TYR A 125 -1.97 4.14 -6.33
C TYR A 125 -3.35 3.73 -6.86
N LEU A 126 -3.97 2.72 -6.22
CA LEU A 126 -5.34 2.30 -6.48
C LEU A 126 -6.30 3.17 -5.68
N ARG A 127 -6.85 4.18 -6.32
CA ARG A 127 -7.83 5.09 -5.74
C ARG A 127 -9.21 4.47 -5.83
N ALA A 128 -9.87 4.30 -4.69
CA ALA A 128 -11.18 3.66 -4.59
C ALA A 128 -12.11 4.44 -3.67
N SER A 129 -13.39 4.50 -4.01
CA SER A 129 -14.41 5.03 -3.10
C SER A 129 -14.69 4.07 -1.94
N VAL A 130 -15.13 4.60 -0.81
CA VAL A 130 -15.47 3.77 0.36
C VAL A 130 -16.54 2.70 0.04
N PRO A 131 -17.61 2.98 -0.74
CA PRO A 131 -18.54 1.95 -1.16
C PRO A 131 -17.88 0.79 -1.93
N HIS A 132 -16.96 1.10 -2.85
CA HIS A 132 -16.19 0.10 -3.59
C HIS A 132 -15.33 -0.78 -2.66
N LEU A 133 -14.64 -0.15 -1.71
CA LEU A 133 -13.82 -0.86 -0.71
C LEU A 133 -14.66 -1.82 0.13
N VAL A 134 -15.80 -1.35 0.65
CA VAL A 134 -16.73 -2.16 1.45
C VAL A 134 -17.23 -3.36 0.66
N HIS A 135 -17.66 -3.15 -0.59
CA HIS A 135 -18.10 -4.24 -1.48
C HIS A 135 -17.01 -5.32 -1.62
N ASN A 136 -15.78 -4.92 -1.88
CA ASN A 136 -14.66 -5.85 -2.07
C ASN A 136 -14.28 -6.58 -0.77
N ILE A 137 -14.29 -5.89 0.37
CA ILE A 137 -14.04 -6.48 1.70
C ILE A 137 -15.09 -7.55 2.00
N GLN A 138 -16.37 -7.26 1.78
CA GLN A 138 -17.47 -8.20 1.99
C GLN A 138 -17.35 -9.41 1.06
N LYS A 139 -17.08 -9.19 -0.24
CA LYS A 139 -16.88 -10.24 -1.24
C LYS A 139 -15.72 -11.17 -0.87
N ARG A 140 -14.64 -10.63 -0.32
CA ARG A 140 -13.47 -11.40 0.10
C ARG A 140 -13.72 -12.24 1.36
N GLY A 141 -14.56 -11.78 2.28
CA GLY A 141 -15.05 -12.53 3.44
C GLY A 141 -14.03 -12.89 4.51
N ARG A 142 -12.92 -12.15 4.65
CA ARG A 142 -11.96 -12.37 5.74
C ARG A 142 -12.57 -11.98 7.08
N GLU A 143 -12.56 -12.91 8.06
CA GLU A 143 -13.17 -12.69 9.39
C GLU A 143 -12.63 -11.44 10.09
N CYS A 144 -11.32 -11.23 10.08
CA CYS A 144 -10.68 -10.08 10.72
C CYS A 144 -11.05 -8.72 10.10
N GLU A 145 -11.59 -8.71 8.88
CA GLU A 145 -12.00 -7.49 8.18
C GLU A 145 -13.49 -7.16 8.33
N GLN A 146 -14.31 -8.11 8.80
CA GLN A 146 -15.75 -7.92 8.94
C GLN A 146 -16.13 -6.88 10.01
N THR A 147 -15.22 -6.56 10.92
CA THR A 147 -15.42 -5.57 11.99
C THR A 147 -14.90 -4.17 11.64
N ILE A 148 -14.36 -3.98 10.43
CA ILE A 148 -13.83 -2.67 10.00
C ILE A 148 -14.98 -1.67 9.88
N GLN A 149 -14.85 -0.56 10.61
CA GLN A 149 -15.84 0.52 10.61
C GLN A 149 -15.68 1.42 9.38
N LEU A 150 -16.78 1.98 8.89
CA LEU A 150 -16.77 2.91 7.74
C LEU A 150 -15.89 4.14 8.00
N GLU A 151 -15.92 4.68 9.22
CA GLU A 151 -15.10 5.83 9.62
C GLU A 151 -13.60 5.53 9.53
N TYR A 152 -13.22 4.29 9.85
CA TYR A 152 -11.84 3.85 9.70
C TYR A 152 -11.41 3.84 8.23
N LEU A 153 -12.23 3.28 7.32
CA LEU A 153 -11.93 3.27 5.89
C LEU A 153 -11.89 4.68 5.28
N LYS A 154 -12.79 5.58 5.71
CA LYS A 154 -12.74 6.99 5.31
C LYS A 154 -11.47 7.67 5.79
N GLY A 155 -11.13 7.51 7.07
CA GLY A 155 -9.91 8.08 7.64
C GLY A 155 -8.65 7.61 6.90
N LEU A 156 -8.60 6.33 6.51
CA LEU A 156 -7.51 5.82 5.67
C LEU A 156 -7.52 6.45 4.27
N ASN A 157 -8.67 6.61 3.60
CA ASN A 157 -8.75 7.25 2.30
C ASN A 157 -8.23 8.69 2.34
N ASP A 158 -8.63 9.49 3.33
CA ASP A 158 -8.14 10.85 3.51
C ASP A 158 -6.63 10.89 3.69
N LEU A 159 -6.08 9.93 4.44
CA LEU A 159 -4.64 9.80 4.65
C LEU A 159 -3.90 9.33 3.39
N TYR A 160 -4.50 8.47 2.56
CA TYR A 160 -3.94 8.11 1.26
C TYR A 160 -3.85 9.31 0.33
N GLU A 161 -4.92 10.12 0.23
CA GLU A 161 -4.90 11.36 -0.57
C GLU A 161 -3.79 12.31 -0.07
N ASP A 162 -3.71 12.55 1.25
CA ASP A 162 -2.67 13.40 1.84
C ASP A 162 -1.26 12.82 1.59
N PHE A 163 -1.09 11.50 1.75
CA PHE A 163 0.19 10.83 1.50
C PHE A 163 0.63 10.97 0.05
N ILE A 164 -0.22 10.60 -0.89
CA ILE A 164 0.11 10.54 -2.32
C ILE A 164 0.38 11.93 -2.89
N TYR A 165 -0.45 12.92 -2.56
CA TYR A 165 -0.37 14.23 -3.20
C TYR A 165 0.49 15.26 -2.45
N ASN A 166 0.67 15.08 -1.13
CA ASN A 166 1.38 16.08 -0.32
C ASN A 166 2.71 15.60 0.27
N LYS A 167 2.89 14.29 0.49
CA LYS A 167 4.06 13.78 1.21
C LYS A 167 4.99 12.93 0.35
N TYR A 168 4.44 12.12 -0.54
CA TYR A 168 5.25 11.25 -1.39
C TYR A 168 5.95 12.05 -2.49
N LYS A 169 7.25 11.81 -2.66
CA LYS A 169 8.10 12.60 -3.60
C LYS A 169 8.46 11.83 -4.87
N GLY A 170 8.15 10.54 -4.93
CA GLY A 170 8.45 9.68 -6.09
C GLY A 170 7.43 9.81 -7.21
N LYS A 171 7.65 9.05 -8.28
CA LYS A 171 6.68 8.94 -9.38
C LYS A 171 5.45 8.18 -8.92
N VAL A 172 4.26 8.68 -9.26
CA VAL A 172 2.98 8.04 -8.96
C VAL A 172 2.15 7.89 -10.22
N LEU A 173 1.55 6.71 -10.39
CA LEU A 173 0.45 6.46 -11.30
C LEU A 173 -0.82 6.25 -10.47
N THR A 174 -1.78 7.17 -10.55
CA THR A 174 -3.09 6.97 -9.93
C THR A 174 -4.01 6.21 -10.90
N VAL A 175 -4.61 5.13 -10.40
CA VAL A 175 -5.59 4.30 -11.12
C VAL A 175 -6.92 4.36 -10.37
N GLU A 176 -7.94 4.98 -11.00
CA GLU A 176 -9.31 5.00 -10.47
C GLU A 176 -9.95 3.63 -10.70
N VAL A 177 -10.25 2.89 -9.62
CA VAL A 177 -10.66 1.49 -9.74
C VAL A 177 -12.18 1.29 -9.65
N ASP A 178 -12.95 2.31 -9.35
CA ASP A 178 -14.39 2.19 -9.14
C ASP A 178 -15.17 1.74 -10.39
N ASN A 179 -14.67 2.11 -11.58
CA ASN A 179 -15.35 1.91 -12.87
C ASN A 179 -14.58 1.01 -13.83
N ILE A 180 -13.58 0.28 -13.37
CA ILE A 180 -12.78 -0.62 -14.20
C ILE A 180 -12.76 -2.04 -13.61
N ASP A 181 -12.67 -3.04 -14.49
CA ASP A 181 -12.53 -4.45 -14.11
C ASP A 181 -11.31 -5.07 -14.79
N TYR A 182 -10.13 -4.62 -14.36
CA TYR A 182 -8.87 -5.11 -14.92
C TYR A 182 -8.65 -6.62 -14.71
N GLN A 183 -9.40 -7.26 -13.79
CA GLN A 183 -9.32 -8.69 -13.55
C GLN A 183 -9.99 -9.52 -14.66
N HIS A 184 -11.12 -9.06 -15.19
CA HIS A 184 -11.92 -9.80 -16.16
C HIS A 184 -12.02 -9.11 -17.54
N ASN A 185 -11.65 -7.83 -17.63
CA ASN A 185 -11.62 -7.06 -18.85
C ASN A 185 -10.18 -6.81 -19.33
N PRO A 186 -9.69 -7.52 -20.37
CA PRO A 186 -8.33 -7.35 -20.88
C PRO A 186 -8.00 -5.92 -21.33
N LYS A 187 -9.00 -5.14 -21.76
CA LYS A 187 -8.81 -3.76 -22.17
C LYS A 187 -8.42 -2.88 -20.96
N ASP A 188 -9.12 -3.01 -19.84
CA ASP A 188 -8.84 -2.23 -18.64
C ASP A 188 -7.43 -2.54 -18.11
N PHE A 189 -7.02 -3.82 -18.14
CA PHE A 189 -5.67 -4.21 -17.76
C PHE A 189 -4.64 -3.63 -18.73
N LYS A 190 -4.90 -3.68 -20.03
CA LYS A 190 -4.02 -3.08 -21.05
C LYS A 190 -3.86 -1.59 -20.87
N ASP A 191 -4.93 -0.86 -20.58
CA ASP A 191 -4.88 0.59 -20.34
C ASP A 191 -4.00 0.93 -19.12
N ILE A 192 -3.96 0.06 -18.09
CA ILE A 192 -3.04 0.21 -16.96
C ILE A 192 -1.58 -0.05 -17.39
N THR A 193 -1.32 -1.15 -18.12
CA THR A 193 0.05 -1.48 -18.55
C THR A 193 0.61 -0.45 -19.52
N ASP A 194 -0.19 0.07 -20.46
CA ASP A 194 0.22 1.13 -21.39
C ASP A 194 0.66 2.42 -20.62
N LYS A 195 -0.05 2.78 -19.54
CA LYS A 195 0.34 3.92 -18.67
C LYS A 195 1.64 3.63 -17.90
N ILE A 196 1.81 2.42 -17.39
CA ILE A 196 3.04 2.00 -16.71
C ILE A 196 4.22 2.08 -17.68
N ASP A 197 4.08 1.54 -18.88
CA ASP A 197 5.12 1.55 -19.91
C ASP A 197 5.49 2.98 -20.32
N GLY A 198 4.50 3.86 -20.46
CA GLY A 198 4.73 5.28 -20.73
C GLY A 198 5.56 5.95 -19.65
N LEU A 199 5.31 5.68 -18.38
CA LEU A 199 6.02 6.26 -17.23
C LEU A 199 7.42 5.69 -17.03
N LEU A 200 7.61 4.38 -17.27
CA LEU A 200 8.87 3.69 -17.03
C LEU A 200 9.84 3.79 -18.21
N TYR A 201 9.31 3.67 -19.43
CA TYR A 201 10.13 3.51 -20.63
C TYR A 201 9.98 4.66 -21.63
N GLY A 202 9.06 5.60 -21.37
CA GLY A 202 8.85 6.76 -22.27
C GLY A 202 8.30 6.40 -23.66
N MET A 203 7.66 5.22 -23.79
CA MET A 203 7.23 4.71 -25.09
C MET A 203 5.96 5.39 -25.65
N PHE A 204 5.22 6.11 -24.81
CA PHE A 204 4.01 6.84 -25.22
C PHE A 204 4.02 8.24 -24.64
N PRO A 205 3.71 9.28 -25.46
CA PRO A 205 3.49 10.61 -24.90
C PRO A 205 2.27 10.55 -23.98
N LEU A 206 2.44 10.94 -22.72
CA LEU A 206 1.32 11.18 -21.83
C LEU A 206 0.47 12.28 -22.47
N GLU A 207 -0.79 12.01 -22.79
CA GLU A 207 -1.74 13.07 -23.07
C GLU A 207 -1.87 13.91 -21.80
N VAL A 208 -1.21 15.07 -21.80
CA VAL A 208 -1.38 16.07 -20.76
C VAL A 208 -2.74 16.68 -20.99
N ASN A 209 -3.75 16.21 -20.28
CA ASN A 209 -5.04 16.87 -20.23
C ASN A 209 -4.83 18.27 -19.62
N SER A 210 -4.89 19.27 -20.50
CA SER A 210 -4.91 20.71 -20.20
C SER A 210 -6.23 21.12 -19.55
#